data_9132a580b2db9e047be24d6842e172c4
#
_entry.id   9132a580b2db9e047be24d6842e172c4
#
_cell.length_a   1.000
_cell.length_b   1.000
_cell.length_c   1.000
_cell.angle_alpha   90.00
_cell.angle_beta   90.00
_cell.angle_gamma   90.00
#
_symmetry.space_group_name_H-M   'P 1'
#
loop_
_entity.id
_entity.type
_entity.pdbx_description
1 polymer ?
#
loop_
_entity_poly.entity_id
_entity_poly.type
_entity_poly.pdbx_seq_one_letter_code
_entity_poly.pdbx_strand_id
1 'polypeptide(L)'
;KKSIVIVCGGGVIGDLVALASCLYKRGLIYINIPSSMTALVDSCVGGKTGVNFQNQINLIGTYFHPRTVLIYDKIINTIPEREYISGLAEVVKSFILSKKNLKHFLLKKKEILKREPKITKTLILDSLKIKVNHFVKDVYENNDRLLLNFGHTFGHAYEMASDEMIKKDYFRHGEAVSLGIISEMFMSYLETNSNTKKKIILKNLIEVSKILLE
;
A
#
# COMPACT_ATOMS: atom_id res chain seq x y z
N LYS A 1 -13.31 -17.61 25.24
CA LYS A 1 -13.39 -16.39 24.36
C LYS A 1 -14.50 -16.63 23.34
N LYS A 2 -15.69 -16.04 23.55
CA LYS A 2 -16.85 -16.24 22.67
C LYS A 2 -17.09 -15.07 21.71
N SER A 3 -16.33 -13.97 21.85
CA SER A 3 -16.54 -12.75 21.05
C SER A 3 -15.64 -12.77 19.80
N ILE A 4 -16.18 -12.28 18.69
CA ILE A 4 -15.48 -12.02 17.43
C ILE A 4 -15.59 -10.53 17.16
N VAL A 5 -14.48 -9.91 16.74
CA VAL A 5 -14.47 -8.52 16.32
C VAL A 5 -14.59 -8.49 14.78
N ILE A 6 -15.49 -7.70 14.27
CA ILE A 6 -15.59 -7.42 12.83
C ILE A 6 -15.16 -5.97 12.64
N VAL A 7 -14.10 -5.75 11.86
CA VAL A 7 -13.61 -4.41 11.52
C VAL A 7 -13.93 -4.12 10.06
N CYS A 8 -14.58 -2.98 9.81
CA CYS A 8 -14.83 -2.46 8.47
C CYS A 8 -14.21 -1.07 8.41
N GLY A 9 -13.15 -0.89 7.61
CA GLY A 9 -12.43 0.38 7.56
C GLY A 9 -11.26 0.39 6.60
N GLY A 10 -10.61 1.55 6.50
CA GLY A 10 -9.31 1.72 5.85
C GLY A 10 -8.15 1.20 6.71
N GLY A 11 -6.92 1.44 6.28
CA GLY A 11 -5.71 0.96 6.95
C GLY A 11 -5.65 1.34 8.42
N VAL A 12 -5.83 2.61 8.76
CA VAL A 12 -5.76 3.13 10.14
C VAL A 12 -6.74 2.41 11.08
N ILE A 13 -7.98 2.23 10.65
CA ILE A 13 -8.99 1.53 11.45
C ILE A 13 -8.64 0.04 11.56
N GLY A 14 -8.18 -0.56 10.47
CA GLY A 14 -7.74 -1.95 10.45
C GLY A 14 -6.62 -2.19 11.45
N ASP A 15 -5.57 -1.38 11.41
CA ASP A 15 -4.39 -1.50 12.27
C ASP A 15 -4.73 -1.26 13.74
N LEU A 16 -5.51 -0.22 14.05
CA LEU A 16 -5.95 0.10 15.41
C LEU A 16 -6.78 -1.03 16.03
N VAL A 17 -7.79 -1.52 15.29
CA VAL A 17 -8.69 -2.55 15.80
C VAL A 17 -7.98 -3.91 15.89
N ALA A 18 -7.05 -4.20 14.98
CA ALA A 18 -6.22 -5.39 15.05
C ALA A 18 -5.31 -5.36 16.28
N LEU A 19 -4.66 -4.20 16.56
CA LEU A 19 -3.86 -4.01 17.77
C LEU A 19 -4.70 -4.18 19.04
N ALA A 20 -5.87 -3.52 19.12
CA ALA A 20 -6.79 -3.66 20.24
C ALA A 20 -7.27 -5.11 20.42
N SER A 21 -7.55 -5.81 19.31
CA SER A 21 -7.94 -7.22 19.33
C SER A 21 -6.82 -8.13 19.83
N CYS A 22 -5.56 -7.82 19.50
CA CYS A 22 -4.40 -8.53 20.01
C CYS A 22 -4.25 -8.38 21.53
N LEU A 23 -4.40 -7.17 22.03
CA LEU A 23 -4.18 -6.84 23.45
C LEU A 23 -5.33 -7.29 24.33
N TYR A 24 -6.58 -7.17 23.88
CA TYR A 24 -7.74 -7.47 24.72
C TYR A 24 -7.82 -8.96 25.06
N LYS A 25 -7.81 -9.26 26.36
CA LYS A 25 -7.84 -10.64 26.90
C LYS A 25 -6.81 -11.58 26.24
N ARG A 26 -5.66 -11.08 25.87
CA ARG A 26 -4.56 -11.81 25.17
C ARG A 26 -4.99 -12.38 23.81
N GLY A 27 -5.72 -11.60 23.06
CA GLY A 27 -6.14 -11.88 21.68
C GLY A 27 -7.60 -12.29 21.53
N LEU A 28 -8.30 -11.59 20.65
CA LEU A 28 -9.62 -11.96 20.12
C LEU A 28 -9.48 -12.35 18.64
N ILE A 29 -10.38 -13.21 18.21
CA ILE A 29 -10.54 -13.46 16.77
C ILE A 29 -11.11 -12.19 16.14
N TYR A 30 -10.52 -11.73 15.02
CA TYR A 30 -11.12 -10.65 14.25
C TYR A 30 -11.22 -10.99 12.76
N ILE A 31 -12.20 -10.38 12.11
CA ILE A 31 -12.47 -10.44 10.67
C ILE A 31 -12.26 -9.04 10.12
N ASN A 32 -11.45 -8.92 9.06
CA ASN A 32 -11.15 -7.63 8.43
C ASN A 32 -11.95 -7.45 7.13
N ILE A 33 -12.65 -6.32 7.01
CA ILE A 33 -13.40 -5.90 5.82
C ILE A 33 -12.78 -4.58 5.34
N PRO A 34 -11.79 -4.62 4.43
CA PRO A 34 -11.12 -3.41 3.95
C PRO A 34 -12.09 -2.54 3.14
N SER A 35 -12.11 -1.23 3.42
CA SER A 35 -13.04 -0.27 2.79
C SER A 35 -12.37 0.94 2.14
N SER A 36 -11.03 1.00 2.08
CA SER A 36 -10.28 1.95 1.24
C SER A 36 -9.48 1.21 0.17
N MET A 37 -9.09 1.89 -0.91
CA MET A 37 -8.31 1.23 -1.98
C MET A 37 -6.97 0.72 -1.46
N THR A 38 -6.24 1.52 -0.67
CA THR A 38 -4.99 1.10 -0.01
C THR A 38 -5.19 -0.15 0.85
N ALA A 39 -6.28 -0.21 1.62
CA ALA A 39 -6.56 -1.38 2.43
C ALA A 39 -6.89 -2.61 1.59
N LEU A 40 -7.65 -2.46 0.50
CA LEU A 40 -8.03 -3.54 -0.41
C LEU A 40 -6.83 -4.19 -1.11
N VAL A 41 -5.81 -3.40 -1.47
CA VAL A 41 -4.67 -3.89 -2.26
C VAL A 41 -3.42 -4.17 -1.43
N ASP A 42 -3.36 -3.66 -0.20
CA ASP A 42 -2.16 -3.72 0.63
C ASP A 42 -2.42 -4.06 2.10
N SER A 43 -2.90 -3.11 2.93
CA SER A 43 -2.82 -3.22 4.39
C SER A 43 -3.67 -4.34 5.00
N CYS A 44 -4.71 -4.84 4.34
CA CYS A 44 -5.55 -5.93 4.86
C CYS A 44 -4.82 -7.28 5.00
N VAL A 45 -3.65 -7.44 4.39
CA VAL A 45 -2.84 -8.65 4.43
C VAL A 45 -1.46 -8.35 5.01
N GLY A 46 -0.91 -9.28 5.79
CA GLY A 46 0.43 -9.19 6.35
C GLY A 46 0.49 -9.00 7.85
N GLY A 47 -0.67 -8.76 8.49
CA GLY A 47 -0.80 -8.78 9.94
C GLY A 47 -0.06 -7.69 10.70
N LYS A 48 0.51 -6.70 10.02
CA LYS A 48 1.04 -5.50 10.69
C LYS A 48 -0.13 -4.78 11.37
N THR A 49 0.06 -4.40 12.62
CA THR A 49 -0.89 -3.59 13.38
C THR A 49 -0.13 -2.46 14.02
N GLY A 50 -0.73 -1.31 14.18
CA GLY A 50 0.01 -0.23 14.81
C GLY A 50 -0.81 1.03 15.02
N VAL A 51 -0.25 1.89 15.88
CA VAL A 51 -0.74 3.24 16.11
C VAL A 51 0.44 4.20 16.16
N ASN A 52 0.19 5.43 15.70
CA ASN A 52 1.15 6.50 15.80
C ASN A 52 1.28 6.93 17.26
N PHE A 53 2.49 7.19 17.70
CA PHE A 53 2.79 7.67 19.04
C PHE A 53 3.98 8.64 19.01
N GLN A 54 3.89 9.75 19.75
CA GLN A 54 4.93 10.78 19.82
C GLN A 54 5.49 11.21 18.44
N ASN A 55 4.60 11.52 17.52
CA ASN A 55 4.91 11.93 16.14
C ASN A 55 5.69 10.87 15.31
N GLN A 56 5.73 9.63 15.78
CA GLN A 56 6.30 8.52 15.00
C GLN A 56 5.18 7.62 14.45
N ILE A 57 5.26 7.32 13.16
CA ILE A 57 4.27 6.50 12.46
C ILE A 57 4.43 5.04 12.91
N ASN A 58 3.32 4.41 13.31
CA ASN A 58 3.21 3.00 13.68
C ASN A 58 4.22 2.53 14.75
N LEU A 59 4.64 3.43 15.66
CA LEU A 59 5.65 3.13 16.68
C LEU A 59 5.21 2.00 17.62
N ILE A 60 3.94 1.97 17.99
CA ILE A 60 3.39 0.93 18.87
C ILE A 60 2.58 -0.03 18.02
N GLY A 61 3.06 -1.25 17.89
CA GLY A 61 2.42 -2.25 17.05
C GLY A 61 2.91 -3.67 17.29
N THR A 62 2.29 -4.59 16.61
CA THR A 62 2.65 -6.02 16.66
C THR A 62 2.24 -6.71 15.35
N TYR A 63 2.60 -7.98 15.20
CA TYR A 63 2.07 -8.82 14.14
C TYR A 63 0.88 -9.63 14.68
N PHE A 64 -0.32 -9.33 14.19
CA PHE A 64 -1.54 -10.02 14.56
C PHE A 64 -2.47 -10.18 13.34
N HIS A 65 -2.71 -11.42 12.94
CA HIS A 65 -3.42 -11.72 11.69
C HIS A 65 -4.92 -11.84 11.90
N PRO A 66 -5.72 -11.33 10.94
CA PRO A 66 -7.16 -11.61 10.93
C PRO A 66 -7.42 -13.10 10.68
N ARG A 67 -8.48 -13.62 11.26
CA ARG A 67 -8.97 -14.98 10.94
C ARG A 67 -9.40 -15.07 9.46
N THR A 68 -9.94 -13.99 8.94
CA THR A 68 -10.43 -13.89 7.57
C THR A 68 -10.38 -12.43 7.12
N VAL A 69 -10.02 -12.21 5.86
CA VAL A 69 -10.21 -10.95 5.15
C VAL A 69 -11.36 -11.11 4.18
N LEU A 70 -12.39 -10.29 4.30
CA LEU A 70 -13.56 -10.31 3.42
C LEU A 70 -13.50 -9.12 2.47
N ILE A 71 -13.22 -9.37 1.20
CA ILE A 71 -13.17 -8.36 0.17
C ILE A 71 -14.53 -8.28 -0.51
N TYR A 72 -15.19 -7.13 -0.35
CA TYR A 72 -16.45 -6.83 -1.01
C TYR A 72 -16.20 -5.82 -2.14
N ASP A 73 -16.22 -6.27 -3.37
CA ASP A 73 -15.82 -5.49 -4.56
C ASP A 73 -16.68 -4.25 -4.80
N LYS A 74 -17.98 -4.27 -4.45
CA LYS A 74 -18.87 -3.11 -4.60
C LYS A 74 -18.50 -1.93 -3.69
N ILE A 75 -17.70 -2.15 -2.64
CA ILE A 75 -17.25 -1.08 -1.75
C ILE A 75 -16.40 -0.03 -2.49
N ILE A 76 -15.76 -0.45 -3.59
CA ILE A 76 -14.94 0.41 -4.45
C ILE A 76 -15.74 1.63 -4.95
N ASN A 77 -17.04 1.45 -5.22
CA ASN A 77 -17.90 2.51 -5.73
C ASN A 77 -18.22 3.57 -4.67
N THR A 78 -18.00 3.27 -3.39
CA THR A 78 -18.21 4.20 -2.27
C THR A 78 -16.96 4.96 -1.86
N ILE A 79 -15.79 4.57 -2.38
CA ILE A 79 -14.52 5.21 -2.04
C ILE A 79 -14.45 6.60 -2.71
N PRO A 80 -14.16 7.70 -1.96
CA PRO A 80 -13.92 9.00 -2.55
C PRO A 80 -12.84 8.94 -3.64
N GLU A 81 -12.96 9.77 -4.68
CA GLU A 81 -12.07 9.71 -5.84
C GLU A 81 -10.60 9.84 -5.48
N ARG A 82 -10.24 10.82 -4.66
CA ARG A 82 -8.87 11.04 -4.21
C ARG A 82 -8.30 9.84 -3.44
N GLU A 83 -9.10 9.20 -2.60
CA GLU A 83 -8.70 8.00 -1.85
C GLU A 83 -8.54 6.77 -2.77
N TYR A 84 -9.37 6.68 -3.80
CA TYR A 84 -9.25 5.61 -4.80
C TYR A 84 -7.96 5.78 -5.61
N ILE A 85 -7.71 6.97 -6.15
CA ILE A 85 -6.50 7.29 -6.93
C ILE A 85 -5.24 7.11 -6.07
N SER A 86 -5.23 7.65 -4.86
CA SER A 86 -4.14 7.46 -3.92
C SER A 86 -3.80 5.98 -3.70
N GLY A 87 -4.80 5.14 -3.50
CA GLY A 87 -4.58 3.70 -3.30
C GLY A 87 -4.05 2.96 -4.54
N LEU A 88 -4.18 3.51 -5.74
CA LEU A 88 -3.59 2.94 -6.96
C LEU A 88 -2.07 2.98 -6.95
N ALA A 89 -1.44 3.87 -6.18
CA ALA A 89 0.01 3.89 -6.01
C ALA A 89 0.55 2.55 -5.48
N GLU A 90 -0.16 1.92 -4.55
CA GLU A 90 0.20 0.60 -4.02
C GLU A 90 0.07 -0.51 -5.06
N VAL A 91 -0.88 -0.39 -5.99
CA VAL A 91 -0.98 -1.31 -7.13
C VAL A 91 0.23 -1.16 -8.04
N VAL A 92 0.61 0.08 -8.37
CA VAL A 92 1.79 0.36 -9.20
C VAL A 92 3.05 -0.15 -8.53
N LYS A 93 3.23 0.10 -7.23
CA LYS A 93 4.33 -0.44 -6.43
C LYS A 93 4.42 -1.96 -6.56
N SER A 94 3.31 -2.66 -6.34
CA SER A 94 3.24 -4.12 -6.42
C SER A 94 3.64 -4.62 -7.81
N PHE A 95 3.22 -3.95 -8.88
CA PHE A 95 3.54 -4.32 -10.25
C PHE A 95 5.02 -4.10 -10.58
N ILE A 96 5.63 -3.00 -10.07
CA ILE A 96 7.08 -2.76 -10.18
C ILE A 96 7.85 -3.91 -9.54
N LEU A 97 7.52 -4.27 -8.29
CA LEU A 97 8.20 -5.32 -7.54
C LEU A 97 8.08 -6.69 -8.19
N SER A 98 6.95 -6.99 -8.80
CA SER A 98 6.71 -8.26 -9.50
C SER A 98 7.23 -8.29 -10.94
N LYS A 99 7.85 -7.20 -11.43
CA LYS A 99 8.27 -7.03 -12.83
C LYS A 99 7.11 -7.21 -13.82
N LYS A 100 5.87 -6.97 -13.40
CA LYS A 100 4.71 -6.98 -14.30
C LYS A 100 4.77 -5.81 -15.27
N ASN A 101 4.17 -6.00 -16.43
CA ASN A 101 4.17 -4.98 -17.47
C ASN A 101 3.27 -3.79 -17.10
N LEU A 102 3.89 -2.68 -16.71
CA LEU A 102 3.21 -1.42 -16.39
C LEU A 102 2.48 -0.79 -17.59
N LYS A 103 2.88 -1.13 -18.83
CA LYS A 103 2.18 -0.65 -20.03
C LYS A 103 0.70 -1.05 -20.05
N HIS A 104 0.38 -2.22 -19.50
CA HIS A 104 -1.02 -2.64 -19.38
C HIS A 104 -1.83 -1.67 -18.51
N PHE A 105 -1.21 -1.12 -17.47
CA PHE A 105 -1.83 -0.10 -16.60
C PHE A 105 -2.14 1.17 -17.41
N LEU A 106 -1.17 1.67 -18.18
CA LEU A 106 -1.35 2.85 -19.04
C LEU A 106 -2.45 2.63 -20.09
N LEU A 107 -2.46 1.47 -20.74
CA LEU A 107 -3.46 1.13 -21.76
C LEU A 107 -4.89 1.05 -21.19
N LYS A 108 -5.02 0.71 -19.91
CA LYS A 108 -6.31 0.56 -19.22
C LYS A 108 -6.63 1.71 -18.26
N LYS A 109 -5.87 2.82 -18.34
CA LYS A 109 -6.02 3.97 -17.44
C LYS A 109 -7.46 4.47 -17.36
N LYS A 110 -8.15 4.64 -18.51
CA LYS A 110 -9.54 5.13 -18.53
C LYS A 110 -10.51 4.20 -17.79
N GLU A 111 -10.38 2.90 -18.01
CA GLU A 111 -11.21 1.89 -17.37
C GLU A 111 -10.91 1.76 -15.88
N ILE A 112 -9.64 1.90 -15.49
CA ILE A 112 -9.20 1.93 -14.09
C ILE A 112 -9.81 3.13 -13.37
N LEU A 113 -9.69 4.33 -13.94
CA LEU A 113 -10.23 5.56 -13.35
C LEU A 113 -11.77 5.53 -13.29
N LYS A 114 -12.44 4.87 -14.24
CA LYS A 114 -13.89 4.63 -14.20
C LYS A 114 -14.30 3.50 -13.25
N ARG A 115 -13.33 2.87 -12.57
CA ARG A 115 -13.57 1.76 -11.63
C ARG A 115 -14.28 0.57 -12.27
N GLU A 116 -13.93 0.27 -13.53
CA GLU A 116 -14.50 -0.86 -14.25
C GLU A 116 -14.39 -2.14 -13.42
N PRO A 117 -15.49 -2.82 -13.06
CA PRO A 117 -15.49 -3.86 -12.02
C PRO A 117 -14.52 -5.00 -12.30
N LYS A 118 -14.47 -5.48 -13.56
CA LYS A 118 -13.57 -6.57 -13.95
C LYS A 118 -12.10 -6.20 -13.81
N ILE A 119 -11.74 -4.98 -14.21
CA ILE A 119 -10.35 -4.50 -14.17
C ILE A 119 -9.93 -4.25 -12.74
N THR A 120 -10.76 -3.53 -11.98
CA THR A 120 -10.45 -3.20 -10.58
C THR A 120 -10.33 -4.46 -9.72
N LYS A 121 -11.21 -5.45 -9.92
CA LYS A 121 -11.10 -6.75 -9.26
C LYS A 121 -9.78 -7.45 -9.59
N THR A 122 -9.36 -7.41 -10.85
CA THR A 122 -8.08 -7.99 -11.29
C THR A 122 -6.89 -7.29 -10.61
N LEU A 123 -6.90 -5.95 -10.55
CA LEU A 123 -5.85 -5.19 -9.88
C LEU A 123 -5.72 -5.54 -8.40
N ILE A 124 -6.85 -5.62 -7.69
CA ILE A 124 -6.88 -6.01 -6.28
C ILE A 124 -6.30 -7.41 -6.09
N LEU A 125 -6.80 -8.38 -6.83
CA LEU A 125 -6.35 -9.77 -6.70
C LEU A 125 -4.87 -9.94 -7.05
N ASP A 126 -4.39 -9.25 -8.07
CA ASP A 126 -2.98 -9.32 -8.47
C ASP A 126 -2.06 -8.68 -7.43
N SER A 127 -2.43 -7.52 -6.88
CA SER A 127 -1.67 -6.86 -5.81
C SER A 127 -1.61 -7.72 -4.57
N LEU A 128 -2.73 -8.30 -4.15
CA LEU A 128 -2.77 -9.18 -2.99
C LEU A 128 -1.95 -10.46 -3.20
N LYS A 129 -1.99 -11.08 -4.38
CA LYS A 129 -1.14 -12.24 -4.70
C LYS A 129 0.34 -11.91 -4.59
N ILE A 130 0.75 -10.75 -5.09
CA ILE A 130 2.15 -10.28 -5.00
C ILE A 130 2.52 -10.11 -3.53
N LYS A 131 1.70 -9.40 -2.75
CA LYS A 131 1.95 -9.19 -1.33
C LYS A 131 2.00 -10.49 -0.53
N VAL A 132 1.06 -11.40 -0.77
CA VAL A 132 1.04 -12.73 -0.12
C VAL A 132 2.33 -13.51 -0.42
N ASN A 133 2.83 -13.46 -1.65
CA ASN A 133 4.08 -14.14 -2.02
C ASN A 133 5.29 -13.64 -1.23
N HIS A 134 5.39 -12.33 -0.97
CA HIS A 134 6.44 -11.77 -0.10
C HIS A 134 6.19 -12.11 1.37
N PHE A 135 4.95 -11.96 1.81
CA PHE A 135 4.56 -12.21 3.19
C PHE A 135 4.78 -13.67 3.64
N VAL A 136 4.42 -14.65 2.81
CA VAL A 136 4.58 -16.08 3.17
C VAL A 136 6.05 -16.48 3.32
N LYS A 137 6.95 -15.83 2.56
CA LYS A 137 8.39 -16.07 2.64
C LYS A 137 9.05 -15.40 3.84
N ASP A 138 8.48 -14.30 4.31
CA ASP A 138 9.09 -13.46 5.34
C ASP A 138 8.01 -12.76 6.19
N VAL A 139 7.46 -13.51 7.14
CA VAL A 139 6.34 -13.05 7.97
C VAL A 139 6.71 -11.83 8.81
N TYR A 140 7.96 -11.77 9.31
CA TYR A 140 8.43 -10.74 10.24
C TYR A 140 9.24 -9.62 9.58
N GLU A 141 9.31 -9.59 8.24
CA GLU A 141 9.93 -8.50 7.48
C GLU A 141 11.42 -8.28 7.77
N ASN A 142 12.16 -9.37 7.76
CA ASN A 142 13.61 -9.33 7.95
C ASN A 142 14.40 -9.34 6.63
N ASN A 143 13.77 -9.71 5.51
CA ASN A 143 14.42 -9.94 4.23
C ASN A 143 13.53 -9.55 3.03
N ASP A 144 12.90 -10.54 2.37
CA ASP A 144 12.16 -10.39 1.10
C ASP A 144 10.98 -9.42 1.21
N ARG A 145 10.33 -9.39 2.37
CA ARG A 145 9.20 -8.50 2.64
C ARG A 145 9.60 -7.03 2.76
N LEU A 146 10.86 -6.72 3.05
CA LEU A 146 11.38 -5.35 3.08
C LEU A 146 11.19 -4.64 1.73
N LEU A 147 11.17 -5.38 0.62
CA LEU A 147 10.90 -4.83 -0.71
C LEU A 147 9.53 -4.14 -0.80
N LEU A 148 8.55 -4.54 0.02
CA LEU A 148 7.24 -3.91 0.06
C LEU A 148 7.27 -2.46 0.60
N ASN A 149 8.38 -2.05 1.23
CA ASN A 149 8.60 -0.68 1.69
C ASN A 149 9.16 0.24 0.59
N PHE A 150 9.27 -0.26 -0.65
CA PHE A 150 9.69 0.55 -1.79
C PHE A 150 8.80 1.79 -1.94
N GLY A 151 9.42 2.97 -2.01
CA GLY A 151 8.75 4.27 -2.01
C GLY A 151 8.37 4.82 -0.63
N HIS A 152 8.41 4.01 0.43
CA HIS A 152 7.93 4.43 1.75
C HIS A 152 8.95 5.26 2.53
N THR A 153 10.25 5.08 2.31
CA THR A 153 11.28 5.89 3.00
C THR A 153 11.10 7.38 2.70
N PHE A 154 11.05 7.73 1.44
CA PHE A 154 10.78 9.12 1.03
C PHE A 154 9.31 9.49 1.20
N GLY A 155 8.38 8.56 0.96
CA GLY A 155 6.94 8.80 1.13
C GLY A 155 6.58 9.28 2.53
N HIS A 156 7.01 8.56 3.57
CA HIS A 156 6.79 8.98 4.96
C HIS A 156 7.47 10.32 5.29
N ALA A 157 8.66 10.58 4.74
CA ALA A 157 9.32 11.86 4.92
C ALA A 157 8.51 13.00 4.30
N TYR A 158 7.91 12.80 3.12
CA TYR A 158 7.02 13.77 2.47
C TYR A 158 5.73 13.99 3.27
N GLU A 159 5.11 12.93 3.79
CA GLU A 159 3.93 13.04 4.67
C GLU A 159 4.26 13.89 5.90
N MET A 160 5.31 13.53 6.64
CA MET A 160 5.70 14.25 7.87
C MET A 160 6.05 15.72 7.58
N ALA A 161 6.88 15.98 6.59
CA ALA A 161 7.30 17.34 6.25
C ALA A 161 6.11 18.20 5.79
N SER A 162 5.19 17.64 5.01
CA SER A 162 4.00 18.38 4.55
C SER A 162 3.00 18.67 5.66
N ASP A 163 2.85 17.74 6.60
CA ASP A 163 1.99 17.94 7.77
C ASP A 163 2.48 19.07 8.68
N GLU A 164 3.81 19.19 8.83
CA GLU A 164 4.43 20.24 9.63
C GLU A 164 4.48 21.60 8.90
N MET A 165 4.83 21.60 7.60
CA MET A 165 5.13 22.85 6.89
C MET A 165 3.92 23.43 6.15
N ILE A 166 2.93 22.64 5.79
CA ILE A 166 1.80 23.08 4.98
C ILE A 166 0.51 22.96 5.81
N LYS A 167 0.04 21.76 6.04
CA LYS A 167 -1.12 21.43 6.85
C LYS A 167 -1.21 19.92 7.07
N LYS A 168 -1.86 19.53 8.16
CA LYS A 168 -2.16 18.13 8.45
C LYS A 168 -2.95 17.47 7.30
N ASP A 169 -2.61 16.23 6.99
CA ASP A 169 -3.20 15.43 5.91
C ASP A 169 -3.12 16.11 4.52
N TYR A 170 -2.04 16.87 4.25
CA TYR A 170 -1.83 17.51 2.95
C TYR A 170 -1.74 16.47 1.84
N PHE A 171 -0.84 15.48 2.00
CA PHE A 171 -0.77 14.32 1.12
C PHE A 171 -1.64 13.18 1.67
N ARG A 172 -2.30 12.46 0.79
CA ARG A 172 -2.77 11.11 1.08
C ARG A 172 -1.59 10.15 0.99
N HIS A 173 -1.64 9.06 1.76
CA HIS A 173 -0.55 8.10 1.84
C HIS A 173 -0.01 7.67 0.45
N GLY A 174 -0.88 7.26 -0.47
CA GLY A 174 -0.45 6.84 -1.81
C GLY A 174 0.10 7.99 -2.67
N GLU A 175 -0.34 9.23 -2.46
CA GLU A 175 0.24 10.40 -3.14
C GLU A 175 1.71 10.57 -2.71
N ALA A 176 1.99 10.49 -1.42
CA ALA A 176 3.33 10.55 -0.87
C ALA A 176 4.19 9.35 -1.30
N VAL A 177 3.63 8.13 -1.28
CA VAL A 177 4.31 6.92 -1.78
C VAL A 177 4.61 7.03 -3.27
N SER A 178 3.76 7.64 -4.08
CA SER A 178 4.02 7.89 -5.51
C SER A 178 5.28 8.74 -5.72
N LEU A 179 5.41 9.83 -4.97
CA LEU A 179 6.61 10.66 -4.99
C LEU A 179 7.83 9.90 -4.46
N GLY A 180 7.64 9.11 -3.41
CA GLY A 180 8.68 8.26 -2.84
C GLY A 180 9.23 7.22 -3.82
N ILE A 181 8.36 6.54 -4.56
CA ILE A 181 8.76 5.59 -5.62
C ILE A 181 9.63 6.29 -6.67
N ILE A 182 9.20 7.46 -7.14
CA ILE A 182 9.96 8.24 -8.12
C ILE A 182 11.33 8.63 -7.57
N SER A 183 11.39 9.10 -6.32
CA SER A 183 12.61 9.50 -5.64
C SER A 183 13.59 8.33 -5.47
N GLU A 184 13.12 7.16 -5.02
CA GLU A 184 13.97 5.98 -4.85
C GLU A 184 14.48 5.43 -6.19
N MET A 185 13.64 5.47 -7.24
CA MET A 185 14.08 5.11 -8.60
C MET A 185 15.15 6.09 -9.11
N PHE A 186 14.99 7.39 -8.85
CA PHE A 186 15.97 8.40 -9.24
C PHE A 186 17.30 8.22 -8.48
N MET A 187 17.26 7.95 -7.18
CA MET A 187 18.45 7.61 -6.41
C MET A 187 19.17 6.38 -6.97
N SER A 188 18.42 5.33 -7.30
CA SER A 188 18.97 4.14 -7.94
C SER A 188 19.64 4.44 -9.29
N TYR A 189 19.11 5.40 -10.05
CA TYR A 189 19.73 5.89 -11.29
C TYR A 189 21.05 6.60 -11.02
N LEU A 190 21.13 7.42 -9.98
CA LEU A 190 22.34 8.16 -9.63
C LEU A 190 23.46 7.22 -9.11
N GLU A 191 23.10 6.27 -8.28
CA GLU A 191 24.05 5.36 -7.61
C GLU A 191 24.64 4.30 -8.54
N THR A 192 23.93 3.90 -9.59
CA THR A 192 24.44 2.84 -10.46
C THR A 192 25.57 3.33 -11.40
N ASN A 193 26.69 2.62 -11.44
CA ASN A 193 27.83 2.90 -12.33
C ASN A 193 27.68 2.27 -13.73
N SER A 194 26.71 1.38 -13.93
CA SER A 194 26.50 0.70 -15.20
C SER A 194 25.64 1.51 -16.16
N ASN A 195 26.18 1.94 -17.29
CA ASN A 195 25.46 2.66 -18.35
C ASN A 195 24.23 1.88 -18.86
N THR A 196 24.31 0.56 -18.95
CA THR A 196 23.18 -0.30 -19.35
C THR A 196 22.06 -0.25 -18.32
N LYS A 197 22.42 -0.40 -17.03
CA LYS A 197 21.44 -0.28 -15.93
C LYS A 197 20.82 1.12 -15.87
N LYS A 198 21.62 2.20 -16.03
CA LYS A 198 21.13 3.58 -16.10
C LYS A 198 20.05 3.75 -17.15
N LYS A 199 20.27 3.25 -18.38
CA LYS A 199 19.27 3.34 -19.45
C LYS A 199 17.97 2.62 -19.11
N ILE A 200 18.06 1.44 -18.46
CA ILE A 200 16.87 0.67 -18.04
C ILE A 200 16.12 1.40 -16.94
N ILE A 201 16.82 1.88 -15.91
CA ILE A 201 16.21 2.62 -14.79
C ILE A 201 15.54 3.89 -15.30
N LEU A 202 16.21 4.68 -16.14
CA LEU A 202 15.66 5.91 -16.70
C LEU A 202 14.39 5.65 -17.52
N LYS A 203 14.39 4.62 -18.35
CA LYS A 203 13.20 4.23 -19.11
C LYS A 203 12.03 3.89 -18.19
N ASN A 204 12.29 3.06 -17.18
CA ASN A 204 11.27 2.66 -16.21
C ASN A 204 10.79 3.86 -15.37
N LEU A 205 11.70 4.75 -14.97
CA LEU A 205 11.36 5.97 -14.23
C LEU A 205 10.41 6.85 -15.02
N ILE A 206 10.68 7.09 -16.32
CA ILE A 206 9.79 7.86 -17.19
C ILE A 206 8.41 7.20 -17.30
N GLU A 207 8.36 5.88 -17.46
CA GLU A 207 7.10 5.13 -17.57
C GLU A 207 6.29 5.21 -16.27
N VAL A 208 6.94 4.99 -15.12
CA VAL A 208 6.32 5.06 -13.79
C VAL A 208 5.83 6.49 -13.48
N SER A 209 6.63 7.52 -13.77
CA SER A 209 6.24 8.91 -13.55
C SER A 209 4.98 9.30 -14.32
N LYS A 210 4.84 8.82 -15.56
CA LYS A 210 3.60 9.04 -16.36
C LYS A 210 2.37 8.37 -15.75
N ILE A 211 2.55 7.25 -15.03
CA ILE A 211 1.43 6.55 -14.37
C ILE A 211 1.03 7.27 -13.08
N LEU A 212 2.02 7.71 -12.30
CA LEU A 212 1.80 8.18 -10.94
C LEU A 212 1.49 9.69 -10.85
N LEU A 213 1.91 10.49 -11.84
CA LEU A 213 1.76 11.96 -11.83
C LEU A 213 0.69 12.49 -12.79
N GLU A 214 0.18 11.68 -13.71
CA GLU A 214 -0.90 12.01 -14.66
C GLU A 214 -2.22 11.32 -14.30
#